data_466f35e033bdf1ad839cb79f4eeccb1a
#
_entry.id   466f35e033bdf1ad839cb79f4eeccb1a
#
_cell.length_a   1.000
_cell.length_b   1.000
_cell.length_c   1.000
_cell.angle_alpha   90.00
_cell.angle_beta   90.00
_cell.angle_gamma   90.00
#
_symmetry.space_group_name_H-M   'P 1'
#
loop_
_entity.id
_entity.type
_entity.pdbx_description
1 polymer ?
#
loop_
_entity_poly.entity_id
_entity_poly.type
_entity_poly.pdbx_seq_one_letter_code
_entity_poly.pdbx_strand_id
1 'polypeptide(L)'
;MWRYLKRVLIGKPLKTLDEGQAHLTKFKALALLSSDALSSVAYGTEQITTVLVTLSAAAIWYSLPIAALVLILLVAITLSYRQIINAYPSGGGAYVVATENWGRTGGLVAGGSLLVDYMLTVAVSTTSGTEAIVSAVPQLYKYSVPISVIIVLSIMILNLRGLSDSANFLTVPVYFFIIMITAMIIWGFFNIATGHLTYHATASFGTPVAGMSAVLFIRAFSAGSSSLTGVEAISNAVPNFNAVSYTHLRAHE
;
A
#
# COMPACT_ATOMS: atom_id res chain seq x y z
N MET A 1 -7.53 -34.98 14.49
CA MET A 1 -7.03 -33.67 14.94
C MET A 1 -6.28 -32.93 13.84
N TRP A 2 -5.26 -33.49 13.22
CA TRP A 2 -4.47 -32.89 12.12
C TRP A 2 -5.31 -32.47 10.90
N ARG A 3 -6.25 -33.28 10.43
CA ARG A 3 -7.16 -32.94 9.31
C ARG A 3 -8.10 -31.79 9.64
N TYR A 4 -8.53 -31.65 10.89
CA TYR A 4 -9.37 -30.54 11.33
C TYR A 4 -8.55 -29.24 11.40
N LEU A 5 -7.35 -29.30 11.98
CA LEU A 5 -6.41 -28.18 12.05
C LEU A 5 -6.03 -27.68 10.65
N LYS A 6 -5.70 -28.58 9.73
CA LYS A 6 -5.43 -28.26 8.33
C LYS A 6 -6.62 -27.58 7.65
N ARG A 7 -7.84 -28.04 7.92
CA ARG A 7 -9.07 -27.47 7.35
C ARG A 7 -9.41 -26.09 7.91
N VAL A 8 -9.07 -25.82 9.17
CA VAL A 8 -9.24 -24.51 9.81
C VAL A 8 -8.16 -23.53 9.33
N LEU A 9 -6.91 -23.97 9.18
CA LEU A 9 -5.79 -23.11 8.79
C LEU A 9 -5.75 -22.82 7.27
N ILE A 10 -5.98 -23.84 6.43
CA ILE A 10 -5.78 -23.74 4.97
C ILE A 10 -7.12 -23.67 4.21
N GLY A 11 -8.25 -23.99 4.88
CA GLY A 11 -9.57 -24.05 4.23
C GLY A 11 -9.83 -25.38 3.51
N LYS A 12 -10.90 -25.40 2.70
CA LYS A 12 -11.23 -26.56 1.83
C LYS A 12 -10.44 -26.45 0.54
N PRO A 13 -9.86 -27.57 0.01
CA PRO A 13 -9.24 -27.54 -1.31
C PRO A 13 -10.29 -27.14 -2.35
N LEU A 14 -9.96 -26.15 -3.19
CA LEU A 14 -10.76 -25.77 -4.35
C LEU A 14 -10.67 -26.89 -5.40
N LYS A 15 -11.76 -27.17 -6.09
CA LYS A 15 -11.73 -28.06 -7.25
C LYS A 15 -11.07 -27.32 -8.42
N THR A 16 -10.28 -27.99 -9.22
CA THR A 16 -9.57 -27.41 -10.39
C THR A 16 -10.53 -26.70 -11.37
N LEU A 17 -11.80 -27.14 -11.42
CA LEU A 17 -12.84 -26.50 -12.23
C LEU A 17 -13.33 -25.14 -11.65
N ASP A 18 -13.12 -24.91 -10.37
CA ASP A 18 -13.54 -23.68 -9.69
C ASP A 18 -12.44 -22.60 -9.71
N GLU A 19 -11.20 -22.96 -10.07
CA GLU A 19 -10.07 -22.01 -10.18
C GLU A 19 -10.31 -20.91 -11.24
N GLY A 20 -10.97 -21.25 -12.34
CA GLY A 20 -11.32 -20.29 -13.40
C GLY A 20 -12.54 -19.40 -13.08
N GLN A 21 -13.24 -19.63 -11.97
CA GLN A 21 -14.47 -18.91 -11.62
C GLN A 21 -14.33 -18.02 -10.37
N ALA A 22 -13.17 -18.00 -9.74
CA ALA A 22 -12.93 -17.15 -8.56
C ALA A 22 -12.74 -15.66 -8.93
N HIS A 23 -13.64 -15.14 -9.79
CA HIS A 23 -13.61 -13.72 -10.14
C HIS A 23 -14.12 -12.89 -8.97
N LEU A 24 -13.31 -11.92 -8.55
CA LEU A 24 -13.67 -10.97 -7.52
C LEU A 24 -14.61 -9.89 -8.10
N THR A 25 -15.64 -9.52 -7.34
CA THR A 25 -16.39 -8.30 -7.67
C THR A 25 -15.48 -7.09 -7.54
N LYS A 26 -15.73 -6.03 -8.30
CA LYS A 26 -14.93 -4.78 -8.25
C LYS A 26 -14.75 -4.27 -6.82
N PHE A 27 -15.79 -4.36 -6.00
CA PHE A 27 -15.79 -3.93 -4.61
C PHE A 27 -14.81 -4.75 -3.75
N LYS A 28 -14.85 -6.08 -3.86
CA LYS A 28 -13.92 -6.97 -3.12
C LYS A 28 -12.51 -6.92 -3.67
N ALA A 29 -12.38 -6.79 -5.00
CA ALA A 29 -11.09 -6.63 -5.65
C ALA A 29 -10.40 -5.33 -5.21
N LEU A 30 -11.14 -4.22 -5.13
CA LEU A 30 -10.63 -2.97 -4.58
C LEU A 30 -10.12 -3.19 -3.15
N ALA A 31 -10.92 -3.78 -2.27
CA ALA A 31 -10.51 -4.02 -0.89
C ALA A 31 -9.26 -4.90 -0.76
N LEU A 32 -9.17 -5.98 -1.55
CA LEU A 32 -8.03 -6.89 -1.48
C LEU A 32 -6.76 -6.28 -2.07
N LEU A 33 -6.87 -5.68 -3.26
CA LEU A 33 -5.72 -5.28 -4.06
C LEU A 33 -5.23 -3.86 -3.74
N SER A 34 -6.11 -2.99 -3.25
CA SER A 34 -5.70 -1.64 -2.86
C SER A 34 -5.25 -1.51 -1.40
N SER A 35 -5.39 -2.56 -0.59
CA SER A 35 -5.00 -2.51 0.82
C SER A 35 -3.53 -2.13 1.01
N ASP A 36 -2.64 -2.69 0.19
CA ASP A 36 -1.21 -2.37 0.20
C ASP A 36 -0.96 -0.92 -0.21
N ALA A 37 -1.51 -0.46 -1.34
CA ALA A 37 -1.36 0.91 -1.79
C ALA A 37 -1.93 1.93 -0.78
N LEU A 38 -3.08 1.64 -0.16
CA LEU A 38 -3.72 2.51 0.85
C LEU A 38 -2.88 2.61 2.13
N SER A 39 -2.37 1.48 2.63
CA SER A 39 -1.50 1.48 3.81
C SER A 39 -0.19 2.20 3.53
N SER A 40 0.38 1.99 2.34
CA SER A 40 1.64 2.60 1.92
C SER A 40 1.55 4.13 1.82
N VAL A 41 0.43 4.66 1.32
CA VAL A 41 0.18 6.11 1.32
C VAL A 41 0.06 6.63 2.76
N ALA A 42 -0.56 5.88 3.66
CA ALA A 42 -0.71 6.29 5.05
C ALA A 42 0.63 6.39 5.78
N TYR A 43 1.46 5.32 5.75
CA TYR A 43 2.75 5.36 6.44
C TYR A 43 3.84 6.11 5.66
N GLY A 44 3.71 6.30 4.35
CA GLY A 44 4.69 7.02 3.54
C GLY A 44 4.88 8.48 3.99
N THR A 45 3.81 9.16 4.37
CA THR A 45 3.88 10.51 4.95
C THR A 45 4.55 10.52 6.32
N GLU A 46 4.31 9.50 7.15
CA GLU A 46 4.98 9.32 8.43
C GLU A 46 6.48 9.09 8.25
N GLN A 47 6.89 8.29 7.27
CA GLN A 47 8.30 8.04 6.95
C GLN A 47 9.04 9.31 6.53
N ILE A 48 8.40 10.20 5.74
CA ILE A 48 8.97 11.51 5.40
C ILE A 48 9.20 12.34 6.67
N THR A 49 8.19 12.46 7.52
CA THR A 49 8.26 13.28 8.73
C THR A 49 9.27 12.72 9.72
N THR A 50 9.36 11.42 9.89
CA THR A 50 10.34 10.75 10.75
C THR A 50 11.77 11.09 10.36
N VAL A 51 12.08 11.11 9.05
CA VAL A 51 13.41 11.52 8.57
C VAL A 51 13.65 13.01 8.83
N LEU A 52 12.66 13.86 8.57
CA LEU A 52 12.82 15.31 8.71
C LEU A 52 12.96 15.76 10.17
N VAL A 53 12.22 15.15 11.09
CA VAL A 53 12.29 15.46 12.54
C VAL A 53 13.67 15.20 13.12
N THR A 54 14.47 14.28 12.52
CA THR A 54 15.86 14.06 12.97
C THR A 54 16.73 15.32 12.84
N LEU A 55 16.35 16.26 11.94
CA LEU A 55 17.06 17.53 11.80
C LEU A 55 16.51 18.60 12.77
N SER A 56 15.22 18.86 12.67
CA SER A 56 14.50 19.79 13.57
C SER A 56 12.98 19.70 13.32
N ALA A 57 12.18 20.18 14.28
CA ALA A 57 10.74 20.28 14.10
C ALA A 57 10.36 21.23 12.94
N ALA A 58 11.15 22.28 12.68
CA ALA A 58 10.92 23.19 11.55
C ALA A 58 11.16 22.52 10.18
N ALA A 59 11.97 21.45 10.10
CA ALA A 59 12.23 20.72 8.87
C ALA A 59 10.97 20.01 8.32
N ILE A 60 9.95 19.81 9.15
CA ILE A 60 8.66 19.21 8.73
C ILE A 60 8.04 19.98 7.55
N TRP A 61 8.30 21.26 7.38
CA TRP A 61 7.84 22.03 6.21
C TRP A 61 8.32 21.46 4.86
N TYR A 62 9.48 20.83 4.83
CA TYR A 62 9.98 20.16 3.62
C TYR A 62 9.17 18.90 3.27
N SER A 63 8.29 18.42 4.17
CA SER A 63 7.38 17.32 3.87
C SER A 63 6.43 17.66 2.72
N LEU A 64 5.98 18.91 2.59
CA LEU A 64 5.06 19.33 1.53
C LEU A 64 5.68 19.21 0.13
N PRO A 65 6.85 19.83 -0.19
CA PRO A 65 7.48 19.66 -1.49
C PRO A 65 7.91 18.22 -1.75
N ILE A 66 8.35 17.46 -0.74
CA ILE A 66 8.69 16.06 -0.88
C ILE A 66 7.45 15.23 -1.21
N ALA A 67 6.34 15.42 -0.49
CA ALA A 67 5.07 14.75 -0.78
C ALA A 67 4.54 15.09 -2.18
N ALA A 68 4.70 16.35 -2.63
CA ALA A 68 4.34 16.74 -3.99
C ALA A 68 5.16 16.00 -5.05
N LEU A 69 6.47 15.84 -4.85
CA LEU A 69 7.33 15.06 -5.74
C LEU A 69 6.93 13.59 -5.76
N VAL A 70 6.65 13.00 -4.60
CA VAL A 70 6.17 11.61 -4.50
C VAL A 70 4.82 11.44 -5.21
N LEU A 71 3.91 12.42 -5.08
CA LEU A 71 2.62 12.40 -5.79
C LEU A 71 2.79 12.47 -7.31
N ILE A 72 3.68 13.34 -7.81
CA ILE A 72 4.01 13.42 -9.23
C ILE A 72 4.55 12.06 -9.73
N LEU A 73 5.43 11.43 -8.97
CA LEU A 73 5.97 10.12 -9.31
C LEU A 73 4.87 9.04 -9.28
N LEU A 74 3.96 9.07 -8.31
CA LEU A 74 2.81 8.17 -8.24
C LEU A 74 1.91 8.28 -9.47
N VAL A 75 1.61 9.51 -9.91
CA VAL A 75 0.82 9.75 -11.13
C VAL A 75 1.56 9.20 -12.35
N ALA A 76 2.85 9.47 -12.50
CA ALA A 76 3.65 8.97 -13.61
C ALA A 76 3.68 7.44 -13.68
N ILE A 77 3.90 6.78 -12.54
CA ILE A 77 3.87 5.32 -12.41
C ILE A 77 2.49 4.77 -12.76
N THR A 78 1.42 5.36 -12.23
CA THR A 78 0.04 4.92 -12.51
C THR A 78 -0.29 5.01 -14.01
N LEU A 79 0.11 6.10 -14.67
CA LEU A 79 -0.06 6.25 -16.11
C LEU A 79 0.75 5.21 -16.91
N SER A 80 1.97 4.92 -16.48
CA SER A 80 2.82 3.88 -17.07
C SER A 80 2.17 2.49 -16.93
N TYR A 81 1.71 2.11 -15.73
CA TYR A 81 1.05 0.83 -15.52
C TYR A 81 -0.26 0.69 -16.29
N ARG A 82 -1.00 1.79 -16.48
CA ARG A 82 -2.19 1.77 -17.37
C ARG A 82 -1.83 1.36 -18.79
N GLN A 83 -0.69 1.81 -19.32
CA GLN A 83 -0.20 1.40 -20.65
C GLN A 83 0.23 -0.05 -20.65
N ILE A 84 0.93 -0.50 -19.60
CA ILE A 84 1.38 -1.90 -19.44
C ILE A 84 0.16 -2.85 -19.40
N ILE A 85 -0.88 -2.55 -18.65
CA ILE A 85 -2.10 -3.37 -18.58
C ILE A 85 -2.75 -3.52 -19.96
N ASN A 86 -2.75 -2.48 -20.78
CA ASN A 86 -3.29 -2.55 -22.14
C ASN A 86 -2.40 -3.38 -23.08
N ALA A 87 -1.07 -3.33 -22.91
CA ALA A 87 -0.12 -4.10 -23.71
C ALA A 87 -0.04 -5.58 -23.29
N TYR A 88 -0.24 -5.85 -22.00
CA TYR A 88 -0.11 -7.18 -21.39
C TYR A 88 -1.37 -7.59 -20.62
N PRO A 89 -2.49 -7.86 -21.29
CA PRO A 89 -3.78 -8.13 -20.63
C PRO A 89 -3.81 -9.45 -19.84
N SER A 90 -2.84 -10.34 -20.09
CA SER A 90 -2.66 -11.60 -19.34
C SER A 90 -2.02 -11.42 -17.95
N GLY A 91 -1.77 -10.18 -17.54
CA GLY A 91 -0.97 -9.84 -16.37
C GLY A 91 0.49 -9.63 -16.76
N GLY A 92 1.00 -8.44 -16.50
CA GLY A 92 2.31 -8.07 -16.99
C GLY A 92 3.00 -7.09 -16.06
N GLY A 93 3.37 -7.54 -14.85
CA GLY A 93 4.23 -6.74 -14.01
C GLY A 93 5.66 -6.62 -14.56
N ALA A 94 6.52 -5.97 -13.81
CA ALA A 94 7.91 -5.70 -14.20
C ALA A 94 8.66 -6.97 -14.66
N TYR A 95 8.33 -8.14 -14.10
CA TYR A 95 8.92 -9.42 -14.50
C TYR A 95 8.63 -9.77 -15.97
N VAL A 96 7.37 -9.69 -16.40
CA VAL A 96 6.96 -10.05 -17.77
C VAL A 96 7.53 -9.04 -18.76
N VAL A 97 7.36 -7.75 -18.47
CA VAL A 97 7.89 -6.65 -19.31
C VAL A 97 9.41 -6.78 -19.48
N ALA A 98 10.14 -7.02 -18.39
CA ALA A 98 11.60 -7.18 -18.44
C ALA A 98 12.01 -8.46 -19.19
N THR A 99 11.25 -9.56 -19.04
CA THR A 99 11.54 -10.82 -19.75
C THR A 99 11.36 -10.65 -21.26
N GLU A 100 10.29 -10.00 -21.69
CA GLU A 100 10.01 -9.82 -23.12
C GLU A 100 10.95 -8.82 -23.80
N ASN A 101 11.36 -7.75 -23.11
CA ASN A 101 12.20 -6.70 -23.69
C ASN A 101 13.70 -6.95 -23.49
N TRP A 102 14.13 -7.57 -22.39
CA TRP A 102 15.54 -7.78 -22.02
C TRP A 102 15.92 -9.26 -21.89
N GLY A 103 14.98 -10.16 -22.20
CA GLY A 103 15.18 -11.60 -22.12
C GLY A 103 15.16 -12.13 -20.68
N ARG A 104 15.42 -13.44 -20.57
CA ARG A 104 15.30 -14.19 -19.30
C ARG A 104 16.11 -13.59 -18.15
N THR A 105 17.31 -13.11 -18.40
CA THR A 105 18.18 -12.54 -17.36
C THR A 105 17.57 -11.26 -16.80
N GLY A 106 17.06 -10.36 -17.66
CA GLY A 106 16.35 -9.15 -17.25
C GLY A 106 15.12 -9.48 -16.39
N GLY A 107 14.33 -10.47 -16.81
CA GLY A 107 13.19 -10.96 -16.04
C GLY A 107 13.56 -11.48 -14.65
N LEU A 108 14.61 -12.29 -14.55
CA LEU A 108 15.07 -12.83 -13.26
C LEU A 108 15.55 -11.73 -12.30
N VAL A 109 16.24 -10.71 -12.81
CA VAL A 109 16.65 -9.54 -11.99
C VAL A 109 15.41 -8.78 -11.50
N ALA A 110 14.46 -8.48 -12.39
CA ALA A 110 13.22 -7.83 -12.02
C ALA A 110 12.41 -8.65 -10.98
N GLY A 111 12.23 -9.95 -11.22
CA GLY A 111 11.52 -10.83 -10.29
C GLY A 111 12.21 -10.96 -8.92
N GLY A 112 13.54 -11.03 -8.89
CA GLY A 112 14.30 -11.03 -7.64
C GLY A 112 14.16 -9.71 -6.87
N SER A 113 14.18 -8.57 -7.57
CA SER A 113 13.96 -7.26 -6.96
C SER A 113 12.54 -7.13 -6.38
N LEU A 114 11.52 -7.61 -7.09
CA LEU A 114 10.14 -7.64 -6.60
C LEU A 114 9.98 -8.51 -5.36
N LEU A 115 10.64 -9.67 -5.31
CA LEU A 115 10.59 -10.53 -4.13
C LEU A 115 11.12 -9.78 -2.90
N VAL A 116 12.25 -9.09 -3.04
CA VAL A 116 12.83 -8.29 -1.95
C VAL A 116 11.90 -7.13 -1.57
N ASP A 117 11.33 -6.43 -2.55
CA ASP A 117 10.38 -5.33 -2.33
C ASP A 117 9.16 -5.80 -1.53
N TYR A 118 8.53 -6.91 -1.92
CA TYR A 118 7.38 -7.45 -1.20
C TYR A 118 7.72 -7.88 0.24
N MET A 119 8.91 -8.47 0.47
CA MET A 119 9.36 -8.81 1.82
C MET A 119 9.52 -7.55 2.70
N LEU A 120 10.14 -6.51 2.15
CA LEU A 120 10.34 -5.23 2.86
C LEU A 120 9.01 -4.52 3.10
N THR A 121 8.11 -4.53 2.13
CA THR A 121 6.76 -3.94 2.25
C THR A 121 5.96 -4.59 3.38
N VAL A 122 5.97 -5.92 3.49
CA VAL A 122 5.33 -6.64 4.61
C VAL A 122 5.95 -6.23 5.94
N ALA A 123 7.28 -6.13 6.02
CA ALA A 123 7.97 -5.75 7.24
C ALA A 123 7.60 -4.32 7.67
N VAL A 124 7.67 -3.35 6.75
CA VAL A 124 7.36 -1.93 7.02
C VAL A 124 5.90 -1.76 7.40
N SER A 125 4.96 -2.32 6.62
CA SER A 125 3.52 -2.20 6.88
C SER A 125 3.14 -2.80 8.23
N THR A 126 3.72 -3.95 8.59
CA THR A 126 3.45 -4.60 9.88
C THR A 126 4.02 -3.80 11.04
N THR A 127 5.23 -3.24 10.87
CA THR A 127 5.86 -2.41 11.90
C THR A 127 5.06 -1.14 12.13
N SER A 128 4.69 -0.40 11.08
CA SER A 128 3.87 0.82 11.18
C SER A 128 2.50 0.54 11.81
N GLY A 129 1.85 -0.58 11.44
CA GLY A 129 0.60 -0.99 12.08
C GLY A 129 0.76 -1.31 13.56
N THR A 130 1.88 -1.93 13.94
CA THR A 130 2.21 -2.22 15.35
C THR A 130 2.49 -0.92 16.11
N GLU A 131 3.23 0.01 15.52
CA GLU A 131 3.52 1.32 16.11
C GLU A 131 2.24 2.13 16.36
N ALA A 132 1.28 2.08 15.43
CA ALA A 132 -0.03 2.70 15.64
C ALA A 132 -0.78 2.10 16.83
N ILE A 133 -0.79 0.77 16.98
CA ILE A 133 -1.40 0.09 18.14
C ILE A 133 -0.73 0.48 19.44
N VAL A 134 0.60 0.48 19.47
CA VAL A 134 1.39 0.78 20.66
C VAL A 134 1.28 2.26 21.04
N SER A 135 1.16 3.15 20.06
CA SER A 135 0.91 4.58 20.32
C SER A 135 -0.45 4.81 20.97
N ALA A 136 -1.47 4.03 20.59
CA ALA A 136 -2.78 4.09 21.23
C ALA A 136 -2.79 3.46 22.64
N VAL A 137 -1.98 2.43 22.88
CA VAL A 137 -1.88 1.71 24.15
C VAL A 137 -0.41 1.52 24.54
N PRO A 138 0.23 2.55 25.17
CA PRO A 138 1.68 2.55 25.46
C PRO A 138 2.18 1.36 26.30
N GLN A 139 1.31 0.73 27.09
CA GLN A 139 1.65 -0.45 27.90
C GLN A 139 2.06 -1.66 27.03
N LEU A 140 1.63 -1.69 25.76
CA LEU A 140 1.95 -2.75 24.81
C LEU A 140 3.34 -2.59 24.16
N TYR A 141 4.04 -1.48 24.39
CA TYR A 141 5.35 -1.21 23.76
C TYR A 141 6.34 -2.36 23.91
N LYS A 142 6.43 -2.96 25.10
CA LYS A 142 7.30 -4.11 25.37
C LYS A 142 6.93 -5.37 24.58
N TYR A 143 5.73 -5.40 23.99
CA TYR A 143 5.23 -6.53 23.20
C TYR A 143 5.18 -6.21 21.71
N SER A 144 5.79 -5.12 21.23
CA SER A 144 5.73 -4.71 19.81
C SER A 144 6.17 -5.82 18.86
N VAL A 145 7.29 -6.51 19.14
CA VAL A 145 7.75 -7.63 18.31
C VAL A 145 6.78 -8.82 18.30
N PRO A 146 6.31 -9.35 19.43
CA PRO A 146 5.27 -10.38 19.44
C PRO A 146 3.99 -9.96 18.70
N ILE A 147 3.53 -8.73 18.84
CA ILE A 147 2.35 -8.21 18.14
C ILE A 147 2.57 -8.25 16.62
N SER A 148 3.71 -7.74 16.14
CA SER A 148 4.07 -7.76 14.72
C SER A 148 4.08 -9.20 14.18
N VAL A 149 4.68 -10.14 14.89
CA VAL A 149 4.72 -11.56 14.50
C VAL A 149 3.31 -12.15 14.43
N ILE A 150 2.45 -11.88 15.40
CA ILE A 150 1.06 -12.35 15.41
C ILE A 150 0.29 -11.78 14.21
N ILE A 151 0.47 -10.51 13.89
CA ILE A 151 -0.18 -9.87 12.73
C ILE A 151 0.26 -10.55 11.43
N VAL A 152 1.56 -10.74 11.22
CA VAL A 152 2.10 -11.41 10.01
C VAL A 152 1.54 -12.82 9.89
N LEU A 153 1.58 -13.61 10.97
CA LEU A 153 1.07 -14.98 10.96
C LEU A 153 -0.44 -15.03 10.70
N SER A 154 -1.20 -14.10 11.25
CA SER A 154 -2.65 -14.01 11.04
C SER A 154 -2.98 -13.71 9.57
N ILE A 155 -2.31 -12.73 8.96
CA ILE A 155 -2.48 -12.37 7.55
C ILE A 155 -2.01 -13.52 6.65
N MET A 156 -0.90 -14.17 6.97
CA MET A 156 -0.40 -15.33 6.23
C MET A 156 -1.44 -16.47 6.23
N ILE A 157 -1.99 -16.82 7.39
CA ILE A 157 -3.03 -17.85 7.49
C ILE A 157 -4.27 -17.46 6.69
N LEU A 158 -4.68 -16.19 6.77
CA LEU A 158 -5.82 -15.67 6.01
C LEU A 158 -5.60 -15.81 4.49
N ASN A 159 -4.42 -15.45 4.00
CA ASN A 159 -4.07 -15.55 2.58
C ASN A 159 -3.98 -17.00 2.09
N LEU A 160 -3.52 -17.92 2.93
CA LEU A 160 -3.49 -19.35 2.60
C LEU A 160 -4.89 -19.96 2.43
N ARG A 161 -5.95 -19.30 2.92
CA ARG A 161 -7.34 -19.76 2.77
C ARG A 161 -7.95 -19.41 1.41
N GLY A 162 -7.28 -18.60 0.62
CA GLY A 162 -7.66 -18.23 -0.75
C GLY A 162 -8.16 -16.80 -0.88
N LEU A 163 -8.17 -16.33 -2.13
CA LEU A 163 -8.47 -14.94 -2.50
C LEU A 163 -9.87 -14.48 -2.02
N SER A 164 -10.88 -15.34 -2.14
CA SER A 164 -12.25 -14.98 -1.78
C SER A 164 -12.44 -14.75 -0.28
N ASP A 165 -11.84 -15.62 0.55
CA ASP A 165 -11.92 -15.51 2.02
C ASP A 165 -11.12 -14.30 2.49
N SER A 166 -9.93 -14.08 1.95
CA SER A 166 -9.10 -12.91 2.23
C SER A 166 -9.82 -11.62 1.85
N ALA A 167 -10.43 -11.56 0.66
CA ALA A 167 -11.17 -10.40 0.19
C ALA A 167 -12.37 -10.08 1.09
N ASN A 168 -13.12 -11.10 1.52
CA ASN A 168 -14.26 -10.90 2.43
C ASN A 168 -13.83 -10.32 3.78
N PHE A 169 -12.72 -10.81 4.33
CA PHE A 169 -12.20 -10.32 5.61
C PHE A 169 -11.65 -8.91 5.49
N LEU A 170 -10.85 -8.63 4.46
CA LEU A 170 -10.20 -7.33 4.27
C LEU A 170 -11.18 -6.22 3.83
N THR A 171 -12.33 -6.57 3.29
CA THR A 171 -13.34 -5.58 2.86
C THR A 171 -13.74 -4.65 4.02
N VAL A 172 -13.99 -5.18 5.21
CA VAL A 172 -14.43 -4.38 6.36
C VAL A 172 -13.36 -3.37 6.82
N PRO A 173 -12.13 -3.79 7.17
CA PRO A 173 -11.12 -2.85 7.64
C PRO A 173 -10.70 -1.83 6.56
N VAL A 174 -10.64 -2.23 5.28
CA VAL A 174 -10.24 -1.31 4.20
C VAL A 174 -11.29 -0.22 3.97
N TYR A 175 -12.57 -0.57 3.89
CA TYR A 175 -13.61 0.44 3.73
C TYR A 175 -13.80 1.30 4.98
N PHE A 176 -13.63 0.73 6.16
CA PHE A 176 -13.60 1.49 7.40
C PHE A 176 -12.46 2.54 7.39
N PHE A 177 -11.26 2.15 6.96
CA PHE A 177 -10.14 3.06 6.81
C PHE A 177 -10.46 4.20 5.81
N ILE A 178 -10.98 3.87 4.62
CA ILE A 178 -11.35 4.87 3.61
C ILE A 178 -12.38 5.86 4.17
N ILE A 179 -13.41 5.37 4.87
CA ILE A 179 -14.45 6.22 5.48
C ILE A 179 -13.83 7.13 6.54
N MET A 180 -12.97 6.61 7.41
CA MET A 180 -12.34 7.40 8.48
C MET A 180 -11.41 8.48 7.93
N ILE A 181 -10.57 8.17 6.94
CA ILE A 181 -9.70 9.16 6.30
C ILE A 181 -10.54 10.22 5.57
N THR A 182 -11.58 9.82 4.86
CA THR A 182 -12.47 10.75 4.16
C THR A 182 -13.19 11.67 5.15
N ALA A 183 -13.70 11.11 6.24
CA ALA A 183 -14.35 11.89 7.31
C ALA A 183 -13.36 12.87 7.96
N MET A 184 -12.12 12.45 8.21
CA MET A 184 -11.08 13.33 8.77
C MET A 184 -10.75 14.48 7.82
N ILE A 185 -10.64 14.23 6.52
CA ILE A 185 -10.38 15.26 5.51
C ILE A 185 -11.55 16.26 5.45
N ILE A 186 -12.79 15.76 5.36
CA ILE A 186 -14.00 16.60 5.32
C ILE A 186 -14.09 17.45 6.60
N TRP A 187 -13.84 16.85 7.76
CA TRP A 187 -13.84 17.55 9.04
C TRP A 187 -12.76 18.64 9.10
N GLY A 188 -11.56 18.36 8.56
CA GLY A 188 -10.48 19.33 8.45
C GLY A 188 -10.88 20.55 7.59
N PHE A 189 -11.42 20.30 6.40
CA PHE A 189 -11.92 21.37 5.52
C PHE A 189 -13.06 22.16 6.14
N PHE A 190 -13.98 21.50 6.84
CA PHE A 190 -15.07 22.15 7.54
C PHE A 190 -14.55 23.11 8.62
N ASN A 191 -13.57 22.69 9.42
CA ASN A 191 -12.96 23.56 10.44
C ASN A 191 -12.20 24.74 9.83
N ILE A 192 -11.52 24.54 8.68
CA ILE A 192 -10.89 25.65 7.94
C ILE A 192 -11.96 26.64 7.49
N ALA A 193 -13.04 26.17 6.86
CA ALA A 193 -14.09 27.01 6.31
C ALA A 193 -14.88 27.79 7.39
N THR A 194 -15.04 27.20 8.57
CA THR A 194 -15.75 27.83 9.71
C THR A 194 -14.86 28.66 10.61
N GLY A 195 -13.54 28.75 10.32
CA GLY A 195 -12.61 29.54 11.14
C GLY A 195 -12.33 28.95 12.53
N HIS A 196 -12.73 27.72 12.81
CA HIS A 196 -12.51 27.07 14.10
C HIS A 196 -11.11 26.49 14.28
N LEU A 197 -10.25 26.54 13.23
CA LEU A 197 -8.85 26.17 13.36
C LEU A 197 -8.08 27.27 14.09
N THR A 198 -7.83 27.05 15.39
CA THR A 198 -6.81 27.79 16.10
C THR A 198 -5.45 27.19 15.74
N TYR A 199 -4.71 27.88 14.89
CA TYR A 199 -3.35 27.51 14.55
C TYR A 199 -2.44 27.79 15.74
N HIS A 200 -2.04 26.78 16.46
CA HIS A 200 -0.96 26.84 17.44
C HIS A 200 0.35 26.50 16.73
N ALA A 201 1.09 27.52 16.33
CA ALA A 201 2.45 27.33 15.81
C ALA A 201 3.34 26.74 16.90
N THR A 202 3.54 25.44 16.88
CA THR A 202 4.52 24.74 17.73
C THR A 202 5.95 24.94 17.27
N ALA A 203 6.15 25.48 16.06
CA ALA A 203 7.45 25.86 15.52
C ALA A 203 7.31 27.14 14.69
N SER A 204 8.27 28.06 14.76
CA SER A 204 8.30 29.24 13.90
C SER A 204 8.66 28.79 12.47
N PHE A 205 7.67 28.72 11.62
CA PHE A 205 7.81 28.46 10.20
C PHE A 205 8.37 29.72 9.54
N GLY A 206 9.58 29.74 9.14
CA GLY A 206 10.17 30.91 8.45
C GLY A 206 11.64 31.14 8.71
N THR A 207 12.23 30.44 9.68
CA THR A 207 13.70 30.38 9.76
C THR A 207 14.20 29.33 8.77
N PRO A 208 15.14 29.69 7.86
CA PRO A 208 15.82 28.69 7.05
C PRO A 208 16.38 27.62 7.97
N VAL A 209 16.01 26.35 7.72
CA VAL A 209 16.54 25.24 8.51
C VAL A 209 17.99 25.08 8.10
N ALA A 210 18.90 25.67 8.89
CA ALA A 210 20.32 25.50 8.69
C ALA A 210 20.64 24.01 8.82
N GLY A 211 21.27 23.44 7.79
CA GLY A 211 21.66 22.03 7.76
C GLY A 211 20.80 21.09 6.93
N MET A 212 19.77 21.59 6.21
CA MET A 212 19.06 20.78 5.21
C MET A 212 20.01 20.51 4.04
N SER A 213 20.63 19.34 4.05
CA SER A 213 21.53 18.90 2.98
C SER A 213 20.72 18.21 1.88
N ALA A 214 21.28 18.23 0.64
CA ALA A 214 20.70 17.47 -0.48
C ALA A 214 20.57 15.97 -0.13
N VAL A 215 21.50 15.42 0.63
CA VAL A 215 21.48 14.03 1.08
C VAL A 215 20.27 13.76 1.98
N LEU A 216 19.97 14.66 2.92
CA LEU A 216 18.81 14.51 3.81
C LEU A 216 17.49 14.64 3.03
N PHE A 217 17.43 15.58 2.07
CA PHE A 217 16.28 15.73 1.19
C PHE A 217 16.03 14.46 0.37
N ILE A 218 17.07 13.91 -0.27
CA ILE A 218 17.00 12.66 -1.03
C ILE A 218 16.60 11.49 -0.11
N ARG A 219 17.11 11.43 1.11
CA ARG A 219 16.75 10.41 2.08
C ARG A 219 15.28 10.49 2.48
N ALA A 220 14.75 11.69 2.74
CA ALA A 220 13.35 11.88 3.06
C ALA A 220 12.44 11.56 1.86
N PHE A 221 12.84 11.95 0.63
CA PHE A 221 12.16 11.58 -0.60
C PHE A 221 12.16 10.07 -0.82
N SER A 222 13.31 9.40 -0.63
CA SER A 222 13.42 7.94 -0.71
C SER A 222 12.52 7.23 0.30
N ALA A 223 12.48 7.73 1.55
CA ALA A 223 11.58 7.18 2.57
C ALA A 223 10.11 7.36 2.18
N GLY A 224 9.74 8.53 1.65
CA GLY A 224 8.39 8.80 1.15
C GLY A 224 8.00 7.98 -0.07
N SER A 225 8.97 7.56 -0.88
CA SER A 225 8.73 6.72 -2.06
C SER A 225 8.20 5.33 -1.71
N SER A 226 8.26 4.92 -0.44
CA SER A 226 7.58 3.71 0.05
C SER A 226 6.05 3.76 -0.18
N SER A 227 5.46 4.95 -0.30
CA SER A 227 4.03 5.10 -0.66
C SER A 227 3.68 4.69 -2.09
N LEU A 228 4.66 4.37 -2.93
CA LEU A 228 4.44 3.91 -4.31
C LEU A 228 4.23 2.39 -4.40
N THR A 229 4.44 1.65 -3.32
CA THR A 229 4.24 0.19 -3.29
C THR A 229 2.77 -0.16 -3.51
N GLY A 230 2.51 -1.37 -4.00
CA GLY A 230 1.16 -1.87 -4.26
C GLY A 230 0.59 -1.55 -5.64
N VAL A 231 1.10 -0.56 -6.37
CA VAL A 231 0.60 -0.23 -7.73
C VAL A 231 0.85 -1.40 -8.70
N GLU A 232 2.00 -2.04 -8.61
CA GLU A 232 2.34 -3.21 -9.43
C GLU A 232 1.47 -4.42 -9.11
N ALA A 233 1.17 -4.66 -7.83
CA ALA A 233 0.31 -5.75 -7.40
C ALA A 233 -1.09 -5.66 -8.04
N ILE A 234 -1.63 -4.45 -8.18
CA ILE A 234 -2.89 -4.21 -8.88
C ILE A 234 -2.77 -4.57 -10.36
N SER A 235 -1.68 -4.18 -11.02
CA SER A 235 -1.42 -4.50 -12.44
C SER A 235 -1.35 -6.01 -12.68
N ASN A 236 -0.65 -6.74 -11.80
CA ASN A 236 -0.53 -8.19 -11.88
C ASN A 236 -1.85 -8.93 -11.64
N ALA A 237 -2.77 -8.34 -10.90
CA ALA A 237 -4.05 -8.94 -10.54
C ALA A 237 -5.16 -8.71 -11.58
N VAL A 238 -4.91 -7.96 -12.65
CA VAL A 238 -5.90 -7.66 -13.70
C VAL A 238 -6.62 -8.89 -14.24
N PRO A 239 -5.97 -10.05 -14.49
CA PRO A 239 -6.65 -11.26 -14.95
C PRO A 239 -7.70 -11.81 -13.98
N ASN A 240 -7.61 -11.45 -12.70
CA ASN A 240 -8.54 -11.93 -11.67
C ASN A 240 -9.84 -11.11 -11.59
N PHE A 241 -9.99 -10.06 -12.40
CA PHE A 241 -11.21 -9.28 -12.47
C PHE A 241 -12.25 -9.93 -13.38
N ASN A 242 -13.53 -9.78 -13.04
CA ASN A 242 -14.63 -10.21 -13.91
C ASN A 242 -14.55 -9.55 -15.30
N ALA A 243 -14.50 -10.34 -16.33
CA ALA A 243 -14.41 -9.93 -17.74
C ALA A 243 -15.58 -9.03 -18.24
N VAL A 244 -16.68 -8.96 -17.49
CA VAL A 244 -17.88 -8.16 -17.83
C VAL A 244 -17.59 -6.67 -17.98
N SER A 245 -16.44 -6.17 -17.51
CA SER A 245 -16.10 -4.74 -17.58
C SER A 245 -15.48 -4.31 -18.92
N TYR A 246 -14.98 -5.24 -19.74
CA TYR A 246 -14.31 -4.90 -21.00
C TYR A 246 -15.22 -4.96 -22.22
N THR A 247 -16.32 -5.70 -22.17
CA THR A 247 -17.24 -5.87 -23.31
C THR A 247 -18.11 -4.63 -23.56
N HIS A 248 -18.40 -3.83 -22.53
CA HIS A 248 -19.19 -2.61 -22.71
C HIS A 248 -18.40 -1.41 -23.25
N LEU A 249 -17.07 -1.41 -23.15
CA LEU A 249 -16.23 -0.34 -23.72
C LEU A 249 -15.88 -0.58 -25.19
N ARG A 250 -15.92 -1.84 -25.66
CA ARG A 250 -15.68 -2.19 -27.07
C ARG A 250 -16.92 -2.13 -27.96
N ALA A 251 -18.11 -2.02 -27.38
CA ALA A 251 -19.35 -1.92 -28.14
C ALA A 251 -19.69 -0.47 -28.57
N HIS A 252 -18.85 0.50 -28.25
CA HIS A 252 -19.01 1.91 -28.60
C HIS A 252 -17.83 2.49 -29.40
N GLU A 253 -16.93 1.64 -29.92
CA GLU A 253 -16.00 1.94 -31.01
C GLU A 253 -16.42 1.16 -32.29
#